data_f8556936f81ddb895d6e118bfe9d5a5c
#
_entry.id   f8556936f81ddb895d6e118bfe9d5a5c
#
_cell.length_a   1.000
_cell.length_b   1.000
_cell.length_c   1.000
_cell.angle_alpha   90.00
_cell.angle_beta   90.00
_cell.angle_gamma   90.00
#
_symmetry.space_group_name_H-M   'P 1'
#
loop_
_entity.id
_entity.type
_entity.pdbx_description
1 polymer ?
#
loop_
_entity_poly.entity_id
_entity_poly.type
_entity_poly.pdbx_seq_one_letter_code
_entity_poly.pdbx_strand_id
1 'polypeptide(L)'
;MNTSPSVIRRFVEYYAGLDAQPPAALAALYHPDATLSDPFGQHQGLFAIQRYFTHLLANVEQCRFTIDTPLCDGQRFAVTWTMHWSHPRIAGGETLALPGCSMVDIAGEQILHQRDYYDAGEMIYEHLPLLGWAVRGVKRRVRS
;
A
#
# COMPACT_ATOMS: atom_id res chain seq x y z
N MET A 1 22.59 14.91 6.49
CA MET A 1 22.83 13.48 6.47
C MET A 1 21.81 12.76 5.64
N ASN A 2 22.13 11.63 5.22
CA ASN A 2 21.30 10.86 4.31
C ASN A 2 20.07 10.31 4.99
N THR A 3 19.06 10.03 4.19
CA THR A 3 17.94 9.22 4.59
C THR A 3 18.47 7.91 5.13
N SER A 4 17.90 7.42 6.21
CA SER A 4 18.36 6.18 6.80
C SER A 4 18.11 5.00 5.88
N PRO A 5 19.14 4.34 5.36
CA PRO A 5 18.96 3.13 4.57
C PRO A 5 18.23 2.03 5.34
N SER A 6 18.35 2.07 6.67
CA SER A 6 17.68 1.11 7.53
C SER A 6 16.16 1.20 7.44
N VAL A 7 15.60 2.41 7.41
CA VAL A 7 14.15 2.59 7.28
C VAL A 7 13.68 2.06 5.92
N ILE A 8 14.39 2.41 4.87
CA ILE A 8 14.03 1.99 3.50
C ILE A 8 14.10 0.47 3.39
N ARG A 9 15.17 -0.14 3.89
CA ARG A 9 15.32 -1.58 3.85
C ARG A 9 14.19 -2.28 4.60
N ARG A 10 13.84 -1.76 5.80
CA ARG A 10 12.76 -2.34 6.60
C ARG A 10 11.40 -2.17 5.92
N PHE A 11 11.19 -1.03 5.24
CA PHE A 11 9.99 -0.82 4.43
C PHE A 11 9.89 -1.89 3.33
N VAL A 12 10.96 -2.06 2.56
CA VAL A 12 10.98 -3.04 1.48
C VAL A 12 10.74 -4.45 1.99
N GLU A 13 11.44 -4.84 3.04
CA GLU A 13 11.31 -6.17 3.63
C GLU A 13 9.89 -6.43 4.16
N TYR A 14 9.31 -5.44 4.82
CA TYR A 14 7.97 -5.58 5.38
C TYR A 14 6.93 -5.79 4.29
N TYR A 15 6.92 -4.92 3.29
CA TYR A 15 5.91 -4.97 2.25
C TYR A 15 6.12 -6.11 1.25
N ALA A 16 7.34 -6.54 1.02
CA ALA A 16 7.61 -7.67 0.13
C ALA A 16 6.93 -8.95 0.59
N GLY A 17 6.81 -9.15 1.90
CA GLY A 17 6.12 -10.31 2.47
C GLY A 17 4.98 -9.91 3.39
N LEU A 18 4.17 -8.94 3.00
CA LEU A 18 3.17 -8.34 3.86
C LEU A 18 2.22 -9.35 4.49
N ASP A 19 1.74 -10.31 3.73
CA ASP A 19 0.79 -11.32 4.22
C ASP A 19 1.38 -12.28 5.25
N ALA A 20 2.70 -12.32 5.37
CA ALA A 20 3.39 -13.15 6.36
C ALA A 20 3.86 -12.33 7.59
N GLN A 21 3.59 -11.03 7.62
CA GLN A 21 4.06 -10.15 8.70
C GLN A 21 2.95 -9.91 9.72
N PRO A 22 3.25 -10.02 11.02
CA PRO A 22 2.26 -9.68 12.04
C PRO A 22 2.08 -8.16 12.10
N PRO A 23 0.84 -7.65 12.32
CA PRO A 23 0.64 -6.20 12.46
C PRO A 23 1.47 -5.57 13.58
N ALA A 24 1.85 -6.33 14.59
CA ALA A 24 2.70 -5.84 15.66
C ALA A 24 4.07 -5.38 15.15
N ALA A 25 4.55 -5.95 14.04
CA ALA A 25 5.84 -5.56 13.45
C ALA A 25 5.84 -4.13 12.91
N LEU A 26 4.68 -3.53 12.70
CA LEU A 26 4.57 -2.13 12.25
C LEU A 26 5.13 -1.15 13.27
N ALA A 27 5.17 -1.52 14.56
CA ALA A 27 5.72 -0.66 15.60
C ALA A 27 7.20 -0.35 15.42
N ALA A 28 7.94 -1.22 14.74
CA ALA A 28 9.35 -0.98 14.45
C ALA A 28 9.54 -0.06 13.25
N LEU A 29 8.58 -0.04 12.33
CA LEU A 29 8.68 0.70 11.06
C LEU A 29 8.04 2.08 11.15
N TYR A 30 6.91 2.21 11.82
CA TYR A 30 6.13 3.45 11.88
C TYR A 30 6.25 4.14 13.24
N HIS A 31 6.36 5.47 13.17
CA HIS A 31 6.35 6.30 14.37
C HIS A 31 4.98 6.16 15.08
N PRO A 32 4.92 6.29 16.43
CA PRO A 32 3.64 6.23 17.14
C PRO A 32 2.60 7.24 16.64
N ASP A 33 3.04 8.40 16.14
CA ASP A 33 2.15 9.44 15.62
C ASP A 33 2.03 9.41 14.09
N ALA A 34 2.43 8.34 13.45
CA ALA A 34 2.45 8.25 12.00
C ALA A 34 1.06 8.35 11.38
N THR A 35 1.02 8.87 10.15
CA THR A 35 -0.20 8.87 9.33
C THR A 35 0.04 8.06 8.07
N LEU A 36 -0.97 7.28 7.70
CA LEU A 36 -1.00 6.54 6.44
C LEU A 36 -2.26 6.95 5.69
N SER A 37 -2.08 7.49 4.50
CA SER A 37 -3.18 7.91 3.64
C SER A 37 -3.19 7.09 2.37
N ASP A 38 -4.38 6.76 1.87
CA ASP A 38 -4.56 6.08 0.59
C ASP A 38 -5.86 6.58 -0.06
N PRO A 39 -6.24 6.06 -1.25
CA PRO A 39 -7.47 6.51 -1.91
C PRO A 39 -8.76 6.29 -1.12
N PHE A 40 -8.74 5.43 -0.11
CA PHE A 40 -9.93 5.14 0.70
C PHE A 40 -10.01 5.96 1.97
N GLY A 41 -8.92 6.60 2.40
CA GLY A 41 -8.94 7.43 3.59
C GLY A 41 -7.60 7.59 4.27
N GLN A 42 -7.65 8.06 5.50
CA GLN A 42 -6.47 8.35 6.28
C GLN A 42 -6.54 7.63 7.63
N HIS A 43 -5.42 7.06 8.03
CA HIS A 43 -5.27 6.39 9.32
C HIS A 43 -4.28 7.16 10.15
N GLN A 44 -4.73 7.68 11.28
CA GLN A 44 -3.96 8.53 12.17
C GLN A 44 -3.46 7.74 13.36
N GLY A 45 -2.14 7.67 13.52
CA GLY A 45 -1.47 6.97 14.61
C GLY A 45 -1.21 5.51 14.35
N LEU A 46 -0.19 4.98 15.01
CA LEU A 46 0.26 3.60 14.84
C LEU A 46 -0.87 2.59 15.09
N PHE A 47 -1.67 2.81 16.12
CA PHE A 47 -2.73 1.89 16.46
C PHE A 47 -3.76 1.78 15.33
N ALA A 48 -4.15 2.93 14.74
CA ALA A 48 -5.08 2.94 13.61
C ALA A 48 -4.49 2.25 12.38
N ILE A 49 -3.19 2.44 12.15
CA ILE A 49 -2.48 1.80 11.04
C ILE A 49 -2.46 0.27 11.25
N GLN A 50 -2.17 -0.18 12.46
CA GLN A 50 -2.17 -1.60 12.77
C GLN A 50 -3.56 -2.23 12.57
N ARG A 51 -4.61 -1.52 12.97
CA ARG A 51 -5.98 -1.97 12.75
C ARG A 51 -6.31 -2.08 11.27
N TYR A 52 -5.88 -1.10 10.49
CA TYR A 52 -6.09 -1.11 9.05
C TYR A 52 -5.46 -2.35 8.41
N PHE A 53 -4.20 -2.65 8.74
CA PHE A 53 -3.53 -3.82 8.20
C PHE A 53 -4.16 -5.13 8.69
N THR A 54 -4.62 -5.17 9.93
CA THR A 54 -5.32 -6.34 10.45
C THR A 54 -6.57 -6.64 9.62
N HIS A 55 -7.36 -5.60 9.33
CA HIS A 55 -8.56 -5.76 8.50
C HIS A 55 -8.22 -6.15 7.06
N LEU A 56 -7.22 -5.50 6.49
CA LEU A 56 -6.78 -5.79 5.12
C LEU A 56 -6.37 -7.26 4.99
N LEU A 57 -5.50 -7.72 5.87
CA LEU A 57 -4.95 -9.06 5.79
C LEU A 57 -5.96 -10.16 6.16
N ALA A 58 -6.98 -9.82 6.95
CA ALA A 58 -8.05 -10.76 7.27
C ALA A 58 -8.95 -11.06 6.06
N ASN A 59 -8.98 -10.16 5.09
CA ASN A 59 -9.90 -10.25 3.95
C ASN A 59 -9.22 -10.67 2.65
N VAL A 60 -7.91 -10.85 2.63
CA VAL A 60 -7.18 -11.27 1.44
C VAL A 60 -6.50 -12.60 1.69
N GLU A 61 -6.31 -13.40 0.64
CA GLU A 61 -5.57 -14.65 0.72
C GLU A 61 -4.08 -14.42 0.53
N GLN A 62 -3.73 -13.50 -0.36
CA GLN A 62 -2.35 -13.13 -0.63
C GLN A 62 -2.25 -11.62 -0.71
N CYS A 63 -1.15 -11.07 -0.24
CA CYS A 63 -0.83 -9.66 -0.40
C CYS A 63 0.67 -9.46 -0.25
N ARG A 64 1.35 -9.25 -1.37
CA ARG A 64 2.80 -9.07 -1.43
C ARG A 64 3.13 -7.96 -2.41
N PHE A 65 4.24 -7.29 -2.18
CA PHE A 65 4.67 -6.19 -3.04
C PHE A 65 5.98 -6.53 -3.74
N THR A 66 6.03 -6.24 -5.02
CA THR A 66 7.30 -6.13 -5.75
C THR A 66 7.66 -4.65 -5.75
N ILE A 67 8.79 -4.31 -5.20
CA ILE A 67 9.17 -2.92 -4.93
C ILE A 67 10.38 -2.55 -5.76
N ASP A 68 10.26 -1.44 -6.51
CA ASP A 68 11.34 -0.91 -7.32
C ASP A 68 12.34 -0.16 -6.44
N THR A 69 13.45 0.26 -7.05
CA THR A 69 14.48 1.02 -6.33
C THR A 69 13.92 2.36 -5.85
N PRO A 70 13.96 2.65 -4.55
CA PRO A 70 13.47 3.92 -4.04
C PRO A 70 14.29 5.12 -4.49
N LEU A 71 13.62 6.25 -4.62
CA LEU A 71 14.24 7.54 -4.88
C LEU A 71 14.26 8.32 -3.58
N CYS A 72 15.45 8.67 -3.09
CA CYS A 72 15.61 9.32 -1.80
C CYS A 72 16.02 10.78 -1.95
N ASP A 73 15.47 11.63 -1.10
CA ASP A 73 15.80 13.04 -1.02
C ASP A 73 15.71 13.47 0.45
N GLY A 74 16.83 13.44 1.15
CA GLY A 74 16.88 13.81 2.56
C GLY A 74 16.08 12.85 3.42
N GLN A 75 15.08 13.39 4.14
CA GLN A 75 14.21 12.63 5.03
C GLN A 75 12.94 12.16 4.32
N ARG A 76 12.98 12.06 3.00
CA ARG A 76 11.87 11.58 2.18
C ARG A 76 12.33 10.54 1.22
N PHE A 77 11.44 9.61 0.88
CA PHE A 77 11.66 8.77 -0.29
C PHE A 77 10.35 8.50 -1.00
N ALA A 78 10.49 8.20 -2.30
CA ALA A 78 9.37 7.78 -3.12
C ALA A 78 9.72 6.43 -3.70
N VAL A 79 8.72 5.58 -3.85
CA VAL A 79 8.94 4.25 -4.38
C VAL A 79 7.73 3.80 -5.20
N THR A 80 7.99 3.23 -6.37
CA THR A 80 6.93 2.55 -7.14
C THR A 80 6.94 1.08 -6.78
N TRP A 81 5.77 0.48 -6.85
CA TRP A 81 5.59 -0.93 -6.50
C TRP A 81 4.43 -1.54 -7.26
N THR A 82 4.39 -2.87 -7.26
CA THR A 82 3.23 -3.62 -7.73
C THR A 82 2.76 -4.49 -6.57
N MET A 83 1.50 -4.34 -6.20
CA MET A 83 0.89 -5.18 -5.18
C MET A 83 0.25 -6.39 -5.84
N HIS A 84 0.64 -7.58 -5.41
CA HIS A 84 0.06 -8.84 -5.85
C HIS A 84 -0.87 -9.33 -4.75
N TRP A 85 -2.16 -9.42 -5.06
CA TRP A 85 -3.15 -9.75 -4.03
C TRP A 85 -4.25 -10.64 -4.60
N SER A 86 -4.93 -11.37 -3.72
CA SER A 86 -6.07 -12.17 -4.09
C SER A 86 -7.12 -12.16 -2.99
N HIS A 87 -8.37 -12.26 -3.41
CA HIS A 87 -9.51 -12.33 -2.52
C HIS A 87 -10.47 -13.39 -3.08
N PRO A 88 -11.01 -14.31 -2.23
CA PRO A 88 -11.81 -15.43 -2.74
C PRO A 88 -13.04 -15.01 -3.53
N ARG A 89 -13.57 -13.82 -3.27
CA ARG A 89 -14.78 -13.31 -3.93
C ARG A 89 -14.51 -12.34 -5.08
N ILE A 90 -13.26 -12.11 -5.41
CA ILE A 90 -12.88 -11.16 -6.47
C ILE A 90 -12.13 -11.90 -7.54
N ALA A 91 -12.55 -11.73 -8.79
CA ALA A 91 -11.94 -12.37 -9.96
C ALA A 91 -11.75 -13.87 -9.80
N GLY A 92 -12.69 -14.55 -9.12
CA GLY A 92 -12.62 -15.98 -8.91
C GLY A 92 -11.48 -16.45 -8.02
N GLY A 93 -10.92 -15.55 -7.20
CA GLY A 93 -9.79 -15.87 -6.33
C GLY A 93 -8.44 -15.77 -7.03
N GLU A 94 -8.41 -15.27 -8.25
CA GLU A 94 -7.19 -15.11 -9.03
C GLU A 94 -6.29 -14.06 -8.43
N THR A 95 -4.97 -14.22 -8.55
CA THR A 95 -4.02 -13.20 -8.11
C THR A 95 -4.05 -12.03 -9.07
N LEU A 96 -4.25 -10.83 -8.52
CA LEU A 96 -4.32 -9.59 -9.27
C LEU A 96 -3.08 -8.74 -8.99
N ALA A 97 -2.70 -7.91 -9.95
CA ALA A 97 -1.56 -7.01 -9.82
C ALA A 97 -2.05 -5.57 -9.89
N LEU A 98 -1.66 -4.76 -8.91
CA LEU A 98 -2.02 -3.35 -8.83
C LEU A 98 -0.76 -2.51 -8.73
N PRO A 99 -0.44 -1.69 -9.73
CA PRO A 99 0.69 -0.78 -9.63
C PRO A 99 0.33 0.44 -8.78
N GLY A 100 1.31 0.96 -8.09
CA GLY A 100 1.12 2.16 -7.29
C GLY A 100 2.44 2.76 -6.88
N CYS A 101 2.37 3.79 -6.04
CA CYS A 101 3.57 4.39 -5.49
C CYS A 101 3.28 4.95 -4.10
N SER A 102 4.34 5.08 -3.32
CA SER A 102 4.27 5.66 -1.98
C SER A 102 5.21 6.84 -1.89
N MET A 103 4.73 7.91 -1.24
CA MET A 103 5.53 9.05 -0.82
C MET A 103 5.68 8.96 0.68
N VAL A 104 6.92 8.93 1.17
CA VAL A 104 7.19 8.63 2.58
C VAL A 104 8.09 9.70 3.19
N ASP A 105 7.64 10.25 4.33
CA ASP A 105 8.43 11.16 5.15
C ASP A 105 8.95 10.39 6.37
N ILE A 106 10.24 10.54 6.65
CA ILE A 106 10.93 9.84 7.73
C ILE A 106 11.23 10.80 8.87
N ALA A 107 11.02 10.35 10.10
CA ALA A 107 11.43 11.04 11.31
C ALA A 107 12.32 10.09 12.12
N GLY A 108 13.62 10.42 12.22
CA GLY A 108 14.58 9.53 12.86
C GLY A 108 14.71 8.24 12.09
N GLU A 109 14.42 7.13 12.75
CA GLU A 109 14.52 5.80 12.17
C GLU A 109 13.16 5.20 11.84
N GLN A 110 12.12 6.03 11.75
CA GLN A 110 10.75 5.55 11.53
C GLN A 110 10.01 6.40 10.51
N ILE A 111 8.97 5.82 9.94
CA ILE A 111 8.09 6.52 9.01
C ILE A 111 7.12 7.39 9.81
N LEU A 112 7.04 8.67 9.45
CA LEU A 112 6.11 9.60 10.07
C LEU A 112 4.86 9.81 9.21
N HIS A 113 5.02 9.99 7.91
CA HIS A 113 3.90 10.15 7.00
C HIS A 113 4.13 9.30 5.76
N GLN A 114 3.08 8.57 5.35
CA GLN A 114 3.12 7.81 4.12
C GLN A 114 1.82 8.04 3.37
N ARG A 115 1.94 8.34 2.10
CA ARG A 115 0.78 8.43 1.23
C ARG A 115 0.93 7.47 0.07
N ASP A 116 -0.05 6.61 -0.09
CA ASP A 116 -0.08 5.62 -1.16
C ASP A 116 -1.01 6.11 -2.26
N TYR A 117 -0.52 6.03 -3.49
CA TYR A 117 -1.25 6.41 -4.69
C TYR A 117 -1.47 5.17 -5.54
N TYR A 118 -2.71 4.83 -5.79
CA TYR A 118 -3.08 3.77 -6.72
C TYR A 118 -4.50 4.00 -7.19
N ASP A 119 -4.89 3.29 -8.24
CA ASP A 119 -6.22 3.43 -8.80
C ASP A 119 -7.21 2.55 -8.04
N ALA A 120 -8.08 3.18 -7.25
CA ALA A 120 -9.08 2.47 -6.47
C ALA A 120 -10.08 1.73 -7.37
N GLY A 121 -10.36 2.27 -8.56
CA GLY A 121 -11.21 1.60 -9.54
C GLY A 121 -10.58 0.30 -10.00
N GLU A 122 -9.29 0.36 -10.37
CA GLU A 122 -8.54 -0.82 -10.80
C GLU A 122 -8.43 -1.85 -9.69
N MET A 123 -8.28 -1.40 -8.44
CA MET A 123 -8.16 -2.30 -7.31
C MET A 123 -9.44 -3.08 -7.04
N ILE A 124 -10.58 -2.40 -6.97
CA ILE A 124 -11.84 -2.99 -6.52
C ILE A 124 -12.96 -2.86 -7.53
N TYR A 125 -13.28 -1.63 -7.92
CA TYR A 125 -14.52 -1.34 -8.63
C TYR A 125 -14.61 -2.00 -9.99
N GLU A 126 -13.50 -2.17 -10.68
CA GLU A 126 -13.47 -2.80 -12.00
C GLU A 126 -13.72 -4.30 -11.95
N HIS A 127 -13.63 -4.90 -10.76
CA HIS A 127 -13.86 -6.34 -10.57
C HIS A 127 -15.27 -6.65 -10.08
N LEU A 128 -16.10 -5.64 -9.87
CA LEU A 128 -17.51 -5.83 -9.52
C LEU A 128 -18.34 -5.85 -10.78
N PRO A 129 -19.34 -6.75 -10.88
CA PRO A 129 -20.05 -6.97 -12.17
C PRO A 129 -20.61 -5.72 -12.83
N LEU A 130 -21.44 -4.94 -12.16
CA LEU A 130 -22.02 -3.74 -12.75
C LEU A 130 -21.15 -2.51 -12.63
N LEU A 131 -20.63 -2.28 -11.45
CA LEU A 131 -19.79 -1.13 -11.17
C LEU A 131 -18.48 -1.20 -11.97
N GLY A 132 -17.91 -2.38 -12.11
CA GLY A 132 -16.71 -2.59 -12.92
C GLY A 132 -16.93 -2.21 -14.37
N TRP A 133 -18.06 -2.61 -14.95
CA TRP A 133 -18.42 -2.24 -16.31
C TRP A 133 -18.53 -0.70 -16.46
N ALA A 134 -19.18 -0.05 -15.51
CA ALA A 134 -19.35 1.40 -15.55
C ALA A 134 -18.01 2.13 -15.40
N VAL A 135 -17.17 1.72 -14.46
CA VAL A 135 -15.84 2.32 -14.24
C VAL A 135 -14.97 2.16 -15.48
N ARG A 136 -14.91 0.96 -16.05
CA ARG A 136 -14.13 0.71 -17.27
C ARG A 136 -14.67 1.52 -18.44
N GLY A 137 -15.99 1.70 -18.51
CA GLY A 137 -16.62 2.51 -19.54
C GLY A 137 -16.22 3.98 -19.47
N VAL A 138 -16.20 4.54 -18.26
CA VAL A 138 -15.77 5.93 -18.05
C VAL A 138 -14.29 6.08 -18.42
N LYS A 139 -13.45 5.16 -18.00
CA LYS A 139 -12.02 5.20 -18.34
C LYS A 139 -11.80 5.14 -19.84
N ARG A 140 -12.52 4.30 -20.55
CA ARG A 140 -12.41 4.23 -22.01
C ARG A 140 -12.79 5.55 -22.67
N ARG A 141 -13.84 6.20 -22.19
CA ARG A 141 -14.26 7.50 -22.72
C ARG A 141 -13.20 8.57 -22.54
N VAL A 142 -12.58 8.60 -21.39
CA VAL A 142 -11.52 9.57 -21.10
C VAL A 142 -10.31 9.34 -22.00
N ARG A 143 -10.01 8.09 -22.31
CA ARG A 143 -8.86 7.73 -23.16
C ARG A 143 -9.08 8.02 -24.65
N SER A 144 -10.32 7.97 -25.12
CA SER A 144 -10.63 8.18 -26.54
C SER A 144 -10.84 9.69 -26.92
#